data_010cf7481ab1b1d2eedfc9510bc543fd
#
_entry.id   010cf7481ab1b1d2eedfc9510bc543fd
#
_cell.length_a   1.000
_cell.length_b   1.000
_cell.length_c   1.000
_cell.angle_alpha   90.00
_cell.angle_beta   90.00
_cell.angle_gamma   90.00
#
_symmetry.space_group_name_H-M   'P 1'
#
loop_
_entity.id
_entity.type
_entity.pdbx_description
1 polymer ?
#
loop_
_entity_poly.entity_id
_entity_poly.type
_entity_poly.pdbx_seq_one_letter_code
_entity_poly.pdbx_strand_id
1 'polypeptide(L)'
;EENMTKTVIKRDGIKRQDFNPEKIKKAIRAANTQIDKEKRLDEDQIEKVLQNVIKSINSIQDETIDIEQIQDFVEKSLIKYNHHAVVKAFIIYREERNKERFKKLAITKEINKKLAASDIEYQNANVDEASFGGRKGEASSCLNKQLALDYYMNQKFAKNHLQNRIYIHDLDSFVVGQHNCLSLPID
;
A
#
# COMPACT_ATOMS: atom_id res chain seq x y z
N GLU A 1 28.08 -23.25 13.01
CA GLU A 1 27.23 -22.13 13.35
C GLU A 1 25.81 -22.49 12.91
N GLU A 2 24.94 -22.83 13.87
CA GLU A 2 23.51 -23.08 13.59
C GLU A 2 22.90 -21.84 13.02
N ASN A 3 22.48 -21.91 11.75
CA ASN A 3 21.65 -20.91 11.11
C ASN A 3 20.28 -20.92 11.79
N MET A 4 20.10 -20.16 12.87
CA MET A 4 18.79 -19.96 13.47
C MET A 4 17.88 -19.30 12.44
N THR A 5 16.89 -20.05 11.98
CA THR A 5 15.89 -19.56 11.03
C THR A 5 14.98 -18.57 11.76
N LYS A 6 15.22 -17.27 11.60
CA LYS A 6 14.43 -16.22 12.22
C LYS A 6 13.04 -16.13 11.56
N THR A 7 12.04 -15.92 12.38
CA THR A 7 10.68 -15.69 11.92
C THR A 7 10.39 -14.20 11.81
N VAL A 8 9.93 -13.75 10.65
CA VAL A 8 9.59 -12.36 10.38
C VAL A 8 8.11 -12.13 10.68
N ILE A 9 7.82 -11.18 11.55
CA ILE A 9 6.46 -10.70 11.81
C ILE A 9 6.13 -9.63 10.76
N LYS A 10 5.02 -9.83 10.05
CA LYS A 10 4.51 -8.84 9.09
C LYS A 10 3.85 -7.67 9.80
N ARG A 11 3.65 -6.56 9.09
CA ARG A 11 3.05 -5.31 9.59
C ARG A 11 1.64 -5.44 10.18
N ASP A 12 0.91 -6.50 9.84
CA ASP A 12 -0.38 -6.81 10.46
C ASP A 12 -0.25 -7.37 11.89
N GLY A 13 0.97 -7.61 12.35
CA GLY A 13 1.27 -8.19 13.66
C GLY A 13 0.89 -9.68 13.82
N ILE A 14 0.22 -10.24 12.82
CA ILE A 14 -0.39 -11.58 12.90
C ILE A 14 0.36 -12.58 12.03
N LYS A 15 0.63 -12.21 10.78
CA LYS A 15 1.25 -13.10 9.80
C LYS A 15 2.74 -13.25 10.07
N ARG A 16 3.17 -14.49 10.15
CA ARG A 16 4.56 -14.88 10.32
C ARG A 16 5.07 -15.59 9.08
N GLN A 17 6.33 -15.41 8.75
CA GLN A 17 6.99 -16.14 7.68
C GLN A 17 8.48 -16.26 7.99
N ASP A 18 9.13 -17.26 7.40
CA ASP A 18 10.57 -17.44 7.54
C ASP A 18 11.32 -16.27 6.90
N PHE A 19 12.44 -15.91 7.51
CA PHE A 19 13.33 -14.90 6.97
C PHE A 19 13.89 -15.37 5.62
N ASN A 20 13.76 -14.50 4.61
CA ASN A 20 14.25 -14.78 3.27
C ASN A 20 15.10 -13.59 2.77
N PRO A 21 16.44 -13.77 2.69
CA PRO A 21 17.37 -12.74 2.24
C PRO A 21 17.09 -12.21 0.82
N GLU A 22 16.59 -13.06 -0.07
CA GLU A 22 16.29 -12.67 -1.46
C GLU A 22 15.23 -11.56 -1.54
N LYS A 23 14.33 -11.46 -0.56
CA LYS A 23 13.36 -10.36 -0.51
C LYS A 23 14.02 -9.02 -0.26
N ILE A 24 15.09 -8.99 0.53
CA ILE A 24 15.89 -7.80 0.79
C ILE A 24 16.63 -7.40 -0.49
N LYS A 25 17.32 -8.36 -1.15
CA LYS A 25 17.98 -8.11 -2.44
C LYS A 25 17.01 -7.53 -3.46
N LYS A 26 15.83 -8.12 -3.59
CA LYS A 26 14.80 -7.65 -4.52
C LYS A 26 14.37 -6.21 -4.23
N ALA A 27 14.20 -5.85 -2.95
CA ALA A 27 13.83 -4.50 -2.56
C ALA A 27 14.96 -3.49 -2.84
N ILE A 28 16.23 -3.84 -2.56
CA ILE A 28 17.38 -2.99 -2.87
C ILE A 28 17.52 -2.82 -4.39
N ARG A 29 17.40 -3.89 -5.18
CA ARG A 29 17.44 -3.81 -6.64
C ARG A 29 16.34 -2.92 -7.20
N ALA A 30 15.11 -3.03 -6.67
CA ALA A 30 13.99 -2.18 -7.08
C ALA A 30 14.25 -0.70 -6.80
N ALA A 31 14.80 -0.35 -5.64
CA ALA A 31 15.24 1.01 -5.33
C ALA A 31 16.40 1.45 -6.25
N ASN A 32 17.34 0.56 -6.51
CA ASN A 32 18.51 0.81 -7.33
C ASN A 32 18.17 1.14 -8.80
N THR A 33 17.06 0.59 -9.33
CA THR A 33 16.58 0.91 -10.69
C THR A 33 16.03 2.33 -10.82
N GLN A 34 15.65 2.96 -9.72
CA GLN A 34 15.00 4.28 -9.67
C GLN A 34 15.99 5.45 -9.68
N ILE A 35 17.28 5.18 -9.67
CA ILE A 35 18.34 6.18 -9.65
C ILE A 35 19.18 6.13 -10.92
N ASP A 36 19.95 7.21 -11.17
CA ASP A 36 20.86 7.33 -12.29
C ASP A 36 21.83 6.15 -12.36
N LYS A 37 22.11 5.66 -13.56
CA LYS A 37 22.95 4.47 -13.78
C LYS A 37 24.31 4.56 -13.10
N GLU A 38 24.90 5.75 -13.09
CA GLU A 38 26.24 6.02 -12.51
C GLU A 38 26.28 5.87 -10.99
N LYS A 39 25.14 6.01 -10.33
CA LYS A 39 25.01 5.92 -8.87
C LYS A 39 24.49 4.58 -8.39
N ARG A 40 24.22 3.66 -9.32
CA ARG A 40 23.69 2.34 -8.99
C ARG A 40 24.75 1.47 -8.33
N LEU A 41 24.27 0.66 -7.39
CA LEU A 41 25.06 -0.41 -6.82
C LEU A 41 25.24 -1.54 -7.83
N ASP A 42 26.43 -2.12 -7.87
CA ASP A 42 26.67 -3.41 -8.47
C ASP A 42 26.24 -4.57 -7.56
N GLU A 43 26.27 -5.79 -8.07
CA GLU A 43 25.82 -6.96 -7.30
C GLU A 43 26.72 -7.25 -6.08
N ASP A 44 28.02 -6.95 -6.16
CA ASP A 44 28.94 -7.15 -5.04
C ASP A 44 28.65 -6.18 -3.89
N GLN A 45 28.31 -4.94 -4.23
CA GLN A 45 27.90 -3.92 -3.27
C GLN A 45 26.55 -4.29 -2.60
N ILE A 46 25.59 -4.79 -3.40
CA ILE A 46 24.31 -5.27 -2.87
C ILE A 46 24.53 -6.45 -1.91
N GLU A 47 25.41 -7.37 -2.27
CA GLU A 47 25.76 -8.51 -1.42
C GLU A 47 26.41 -8.06 -0.10
N LYS A 48 27.35 -7.11 -0.15
CA LYS A 48 27.97 -6.53 1.07
C LYS A 48 26.94 -5.90 2.00
N VAL A 49 25.98 -5.15 1.44
CA VAL A 49 24.88 -4.57 2.21
C VAL A 49 24.04 -5.68 2.85
N LEU A 50 23.67 -6.71 2.08
CA LEU A 50 22.89 -7.84 2.56
C LEU A 50 23.59 -8.59 3.71
N GLN A 51 24.87 -8.88 3.55
CA GLN A 51 25.65 -9.59 4.60
C GLN A 51 25.71 -8.77 5.90
N ASN A 52 25.84 -7.44 5.79
CA ASN A 52 25.79 -6.58 6.98
C ASN A 52 24.40 -6.56 7.64
N VAL A 53 23.32 -6.62 6.85
CA VAL A 53 21.94 -6.72 7.35
C VAL A 53 21.73 -8.06 8.06
N ILE A 54 22.15 -9.17 7.45
CA ILE A 54 22.05 -10.51 8.03
C ILE A 54 22.81 -10.56 9.37
N LYS A 55 24.00 -9.97 9.42
CA LYS A 55 24.79 -9.87 10.64
C LYS A 55 24.05 -9.12 11.76
N SER A 56 23.38 -8.04 11.40
CA SER A 56 22.56 -7.27 12.35
C SER A 56 21.33 -8.04 12.82
N ILE A 57 20.69 -8.80 11.94
CA ILE A 57 19.55 -9.65 12.28
C ILE A 57 20.00 -10.79 13.24
N ASN A 58 21.13 -11.42 12.96
CA ASN A 58 21.65 -12.50 13.77
C ASN A 58 22.16 -12.04 15.16
N SER A 59 22.47 -10.75 15.33
CA SER A 59 22.83 -10.19 16.64
C SER A 59 21.65 -9.98 17.59
N ILE A 60 20.41 -10.06 17.08
CA ILE A 60 19.21 -10.01 17.92
C ILE A 60 19.02 -11.38 18.59
N GLN A 61 18.77 -11.39 19.90
CA GLN A 61 18.56 -12.64 20.64
C GLN A 61 17.19 -13.29 20.37
N ASP A 62 16.18 -12.47 20.05
CA ASP A 62 14.83 -12.96 19.82
C ASP A 62 14.74 -13.81 18.55
N GLU A 63 13.93 -14.87 18.59
CA GLU A 63 13.65 -15.74 17.44
C GLU A 63 12.78 -15.04 16.37
N THR A 64 12.11 -13.96 16.76
CA THR A 64 11.24 -13.19 15.89
C THR A 64 11.80 -11.80 15.66
N ILE A 65 11.53 -11.24 14.46
CA ILE A 65 11.93 -9.89 14.08
C ILE A 65 10.83 -9.22 13.28
N ASP A 66 10.56 -7.94 13.56
CA ASP A 66 9.61 -7.16 12.79
C ASP A 66 10.17 -6.76 11.43
N ILE A 67 9.30 -6.76 10.41
CA ILE A 67 9.65 -6.34 9.05
C ILE A 67 10.21 -4.91 9.02
N GLU A 68 9.74 -4.02 9.90
CA GLU A 68 10.22 -2.65 10.01
C GLU A 68 11.67 -2.60 10.50
N GLN A 69 12.02 -3.41 11.50
CA GLN A 69 13.40 -3.51 12.00
C GLN A 69 14.36 -3.98 10.90
N ILE A 70 13.92 -4.94 10.07
CA ILE A 70 14.72 -5.40 8.92
C ILE A 70 14.97 -4.24 7.95
N GLN A 71 13.95 -3.44 7.66
CA GLN A 71 14.07 -2.30 6.76
C GLN A 71 15.00 -1.22 7.32
N ASP A 72 14.93 -0.96 8.62
CA ASP A 72 15.84 -0.04 9.30
C ASP A 72 17.30 -0.54 9.24
N PHE A 73 17.54 -1.85 9.32
CA PHE A 73 18.88 -2.40 9.12
C PHE A 73 19.37 -2.24 7.69
N VAL A 74 18.50 -2.37 6.70
CA VAL A 74 18.85 -2.09 5.29
C VAL A 74 19.25 -0.63 5.12
N GLU A 75 18.46 0.31 5.64
CA GLU A 75 18.76 1.75 5.59
C GLU A 75 20.10 2.06 6.27
N LYS A 76 20.30 1.57 7.49
CA LYS A 76 21.55 1.75 8.24
C LYS A 76 22.75 1.16 7.50
N SER A 77 22.60 -0.01 6.88
CA SER A 77 23.66 -0.66 6.11
C SER A 77 24.02 0.14 4.85
N LEU A 78 23.03 0.61 4.10
CA LEU A 78 23.24 1.47 2.93
C LEU A 78 23.95 2.78 3.30
N ILE A 79 23.57 3.41 4.44
CA ILE A 79 24.23 4.62 4.96
C ILE A 79 25.68 4.32 5.33
N LYS A 80 25.92 3.22 6.03
CA LYS A 80 27.27 2.80 6.47
C LYS A 80 28.25 2.66 5.29
N TYR A 81 27.77 2.22 4.14
CA TYR A 81 28.56 2.08 2.93
C TYR A 81 28.49 3.32 2.00
N ASN A 82 27.99 4.47 2.49
CA ASN A 82 27.89 5.74 1.76
C ASN A 82 27.01 5.69 0.49
N HIS A 83 26.03 4.80 0.44
CA HIS A 83 25.12 4.66 -0.70
C HIS A 83 23.88 5.58 -0.60
N HIS A 84 24.10 6.87 -0.34
CA HIS A 84 23.03 7.84 -0.01
C HIS A 84 21.94 7.96 -1.08
N ALA A 85 22.29 7.86 -2.36
CA ALA A 85 21.32 7.92 -3.44
C ALA A 85 20.33 6.73 -3.38
N VAL A 86 20.88 5.54 -3.10
CA VAL A 86 20.07 4.31 -2.98
C VAL A 86 19.25 4.32 -1.69
N VAL A 87 19.77 4.85 -0.58
CA VAL A 87 19.01 5.04 0.67
C VAL A 87 17.75 5.85 0.40
N LYS A 88 17.90 7.01 -0.25
CA LYS A 88 16.76 7.89 -0.57
C LYS A 88 15.72 7.17 -1.43
N ALA A 89 16.15 6.49 -2.47
CA ALA A 89 15.26 5.71 -3.34
C ALA A 89 14.59 4.55 -2.60
N PHE A 90 15.31 3.87 -1.70
CA PHE A 90 14.78 2.78 -0.89
C PHE A 90 13.69 3.25 0.07
N ILE A 91 13.87 4.40 0.73
CA ILE A 91 12.87 5.01 1.62
C ILE A 91 11.61 5.38 0.83
N ILE A 92 11.76 6.01 -0.34
CA ILE A 92 10.64 6.36 -1.22
C ILE A 92 9.90 5.10 -1.67
N TYR A 93 10.61 4.10 -2.17
CA TYR A 93 10.03 2.82 -2.58
C TYR A 93 9.27 2.13 -1.44
N ARG A 94 9.83 2.11 -0.24
CA ARG A 94 9.19 1.58 0.97
C ARG A 94 7.88 2.31 1.25
N GLU A 95 7.87 3.63 1.19
CA GLU A 95 6.70 4.47 1.47
C GLU A 95 5.60 4.27 0.40
N GLU A 96 5.95 4.22 -0.87
CA GLU A 96 5.00 3.95 -1.96
C GLU A 96 4.33 2.58 -1.79
N ARG A 97 5.13 1.55 -1.49
CA ARG A 97 4.60 0.20 -1.23
C ARG A 97 3.70 0.14 0.00
N ASN A 98 3.94 0.98 0.99
CA ASN A 98 3.07 1.15 2.14
C ASN A 98 1.73 1.76 1.75
N LYS A 99 1.76 2.88 1.05
CA LYS A 99 0.54 3.58 0.58
C LYS A 99 -0.34 2.66 -0.25
N GLU A 100 0.25 1.91 -1.19
CA GLU A 100 -0.50 0.92 -1.98
C GLU A 100 -1.18 -0.17 -1.14
N ARG A 101 -0.49 -0.68 -0.10
CA ARG A 101 -1.07 -1.68 0.79
C ARG A 101 -2.20 -1.11 1.63
N PHE A 102 -2.03 0.09 2.18
CA PHE A 102 -3.07 0.77 2.94
C PHE A 102 -4.32 1.01 2.11
N LYS A 103 -4.16 1.48 0.87
CA LYS A 103 -5.28 1.63 -0.06
C LYS A 103 -6.02 0.30 -0.29
N LYS A 104 -5.29 -0.76 -0.63
CA LYS A 104 -5.87 -2.09 -0.85
C LYS A 104 -6.61 -2.63 0.38
N LEU A 105 -6.04 -2.46 1.57
CA LEU A 105 -6.67 -2.91 2.83
C LEU A 105 -7.94 -2.12 3.13
N ALA A 106 -7.94 -0.81 2.95
CA ALA A 106 -9.10 0.04 3.17
C ALA A 106 -10.25 -0.33 2.23
N ILE A 107 -9.98 -0.45 0.93
CA ILE A 107 -10.97 -0.86 -0.07
C ILE A 107 -11.54 -2.24 0.28
N THR A 108 -10.67 -3.21 0.56
CA THR A 108 -11.11 -4.58 0.90
C THR A 108 -11.99 -4.60 2.14
N LYS A 109 -11.66 -3.78 3.14
CA LYS A 109 -12.46 -3.66 4.36
C LYS A 109 -13.84 -3.07 4.08
N GLU A 110 -13.92 -2.00 3.28
CA GLU A 110 -15.19 -1.38 2.91
C GLU A 110 -16.06 -2.30 2.05
N ILE A 111 -15.47 -2.97 1.05
CA ILE A 111 -16.19 -3.97 0.24
C ILE A 111 -16.75 -5.09 1.11
N ASN A 112 -15.95 -5.63 2.04
CA ASN A 112 -16.41 -6.68 2.94
C ASN A 112 -17.55 -6.22 3.86
N LYS A 113 -17.52 -4.98 4.36
CA LYS A 113 -18.62 -4.39 5.11
C LYS A 113 -19.92 -4.39 4.29
N LYS A 114 -19.84 -3.92 3.05
CA LYS A 114 -21.00 -3.86 2.16
C LYS A 114 -21.54 -5.24 1.80
N LEU A 115 -20.67 -6.19 1.49
CA LEU A 115 -21.07 -7.57 1.21
C LEU A 115 -21.68 -8.27 2.40
N ALA A 116 -21.25 -7.97 3.62
CA ALA A 116 -21.80 -8.53 4.85
C ALA A 116 -23.10 -7.85 5.31
N ALA A 117 -23.46 -6.69 4.75
CA ALA A 117 -24.55 -5.83 5.20
C ALA A 117 -24.52 -5.58 6.71
N SER A 118 -23.33 -5.41 7.28
CA SER A 118 -23.11 -5.33 8.74
C SER A 118 -23.34 -3.94 9.32
N ASP A 119 -23.58 -2.93 8.49
CA ASP A 119 -23.64 -1.53 8.88
C ASP A 119 -25.01 -0.93 8.55
N ILE A 120 -25.97 -1.16 9.44
CA ILE A 120 -27.36 -0.73 9.28
C ILE A 120 -27.50 0.80 9.29
N GLU A 121 -26.60 1.53 9.98
CA GLU A 121 -26.66 2.98 10.14
C GLU A 121 -26.36 3.76 8.83
N TYR A 122 -25.69 3.13 7.90
CA TYR A 122 -25.28 3.74 6.62
C TYR A 122 -25.93 3.08 5.40
N GLN A 123 -27.13 2.54 5.60
CA GLN A 123 -27.88 1.95 4.47
C GLN A 123 -28.35 3.03 3.48
N ASN A 124 -28.28 2.68 2.22
CA ASN A 124 -28.85 3.52 1.17
C ASN A 124 -30.37 3.44 1.18
N ALA A 125 -31.06 4.56 1.40
CA ALA A 125 -32.53 4.59 1.48
C ALA A 125 -33.24 4.08 0.19
N ASN A 126 -32.54 4.06 -0.93
CA ASN A 126 -33.09 3.67 -2.24
C ASN A 126 -32.84 2.21 -2.59
N VAL A 127 -32.07 1.49 -1.80
CA VAL A 127 -31.64 0.12 -2.09
C VAL A 127 -31.76 -0.74 -0.82
N ASP A 128 -32.41 -1.89 -0.93
CA ASP A 128 -32.36 -2.90 0.12
C ASP A 128 -30.96 -3.55 0.17
N GLU A 129 -30.08 -2.98 0.98
CA GLU A 129 -28.71 -3.47 1.16
C GLU A 129 -28.62 -4.86 1.75
N ALA A 130 -29.70 -5.34 2.39
CA ALA A 130 -29.77 -6.73 2.89
C ALA A 130 -29.99 -7.75 1.79
N SER A 131 -30.54 -7.35 0.65
CA SER A 131 -30.72 -8.20 -0.51
C SER A 131 -29.39 -8.59 -1.18
N PHE A 132 -29.36 -9.69 -1.93
CA PHE A 132 -28.17 -10.07 -2.70
C PHE A 132 -27.77 -9.00 -3.74
N GLY A 133 -28.76 -8.42 -4.42
CA GLY A 133 -28.57 -7.36 -5.40
C GLY A 133 -28.02 -6.09 -4.76
N GLY A 134 -28.59 -5.70 -3.62
CA GLY A 134 -28.16 -4.54 -2.84
C GLY A 134 -26.71 -4.66 -2.37
N ARG A 135 -26.33 -5.76 -1.73
CA ARG A 135 -24.95 -6.00 -1.28
C ARG A 135 -23.93 -5.95 -2.44
N LYS A 136 -24.27 -6.57 -3.55
CA LYS A 136 -23.44 -6.55 -4.76
C LYS A 136 -23.32 -5.14 -5.34
N GLY A 137 -24.45 -4.41 -5.40
CA GLY A 137 -24.50 -3.01 -5.89
C GLY A 137 -23.62 -2.09 -5.03
N GLU A 138 -23.80 -2.12 -3.72
CA GLU A 138 -23.04 -1.29 -2.78
C GLU A 138 -21.53 -1.61 -2.79
N ALA A 139 -21.16 -2.88 -2.88
CA ALA A 139 -19.76 -3.28 -3.03
C ALA A 139 -19.16 -2.76 -4.35
N SER A 140 -19.93 -2.79 -5.44
CA SER A 140 -19.54 -2.23 -6.74
C SER A 140 -19.40 -0.71 -6.68
N SER A 141 -20.35 -0.01 -6.05
CA SER A 141 -20.30 1.44 -5.83
C SER A 141 -19.03 1.85 -5.09
N CYS A 142 -18.69 1.14 -4.02
CA CYS A 142 -17.47 1.40 -3.25
C CYS A 142 -16.21 1.27 -4.12
N LEU A 143 -16.13 0.23 -4.94
CA LEU A 143 -15.01 0.01 -5.86
C LEU A 143 -14.95 1.11 -6.93
N ASN A 144 -16.08 1.46 -7.54
CA ASN A 144 -16.15 2.48 -8.59
C ASN A 144 -15.75 3.87 -8.07
N LYS A 145 -16.20 4.25 -6.88
CA LYS A 145 -15.74 5.48 -6.21
C LYS A 145 -14.23 5.53 -6.06
N GLN A 146 -13.63 4.44 -5.62
CA GLN A 146 -12.19 4.40 -5.45
C GLN A 146 -11.43 4.45 -6.79
N LEU A 147 -11.94 3.76 -7.81
CA LEU A 147 -11.38 3.83 -9.17
C LEU A 147 -11.47 5.26 -9.73
N ALA A 148 -12.61 5.92 -9.55
CA ALA A 148 -12.77 7.32 -9.97
C ALA A 148 -11.72 8.23 -9.34
N LEU A 149 -11.52 8.15 -8.03
CA LEU A 149 -10.58 8.99 -7.29
C LEU A 149 -9.11 8.70 -7.61
N ASP A 150 -8.75 7.42 -7.78
CA ASP A 150 -7.35 7.02 -7.94
C ASP A 150 -6.85 7.10 -9.37
N TYR A 151 -7.72 6.85 -10.38
CA TYR A 151 -7.28 6.63 -11.75
C TYR A 151 -7.94 7.51 -12.81
N TYR A 152 -9.25 7.78 -12.68
CA TYR A 152 -10.00 8.44 -13.75
C TYR A 152 -10.10 9.95 -13.56
N MET A 153 -10.11 10.40 -12.33
CA MET A 153 -10.24 11.81 -11.99
C MET A 153 -8.89 12.52 -11.94
N ASN A 154 -8.86 13.80 -12.33
CA ASN A 154 -7.69 14.63 -12.09
C ASN A 154 -7.38 14.69 -10.58
N GLN A 155 -6.15 14.39 -10.20
CA GLN A 155 -5.74 14.28 -8.82
C GLN A 155 -5.93 15.54 -7.98
N LYS A 156 -5.95 16.72 -8.61
CA LYS A 156 -6.29 17.99 -7.95
C LYS A 156 -7.73 18.00 -7.46
N PHE A 157 -8.67 17.52 -8.28
CA PHE A 157 -10.08 17.44 -7.89
C PHE A 157 -10.34 16.33 -6.89
N ALA A 158 -9.73 15.15 -7.08
CA ALA A 158 -9.80 14.05 -6.12
C ALA A 158 -9.32 14.50 -4.73
N LYS A 159 -8.17 15.17 -4.66
CA LYS A 159 -7.63 15.71 -3.41
C LYS A 159 -8.57 16.74 -2.75
N ASN A 160 -9.13 17.66 -3.54
CA ASN A 160 -10.05 18.67 -3.01
C ASN A 160 -11.34 18.03 -2.49
N HIS A 161 -11.85 16.99 -3.16
CA HIS A 161 -13.01 16.23 -2.70
C HIS A 161 -12.71 15.53 -1.36
N LEU A 162 -11.59 14.81 -1.28
CA LEU A 162 -11.16 14.09 -0.05
C LEU A 162 -10.89 15.05 1.12
N GLN A 163 -10.56 16.32 0.84
CA GLN A 163 -10.34 17.35 1.85
C GLN A 163 -11.61 18.18 2.16
N ASN A 164 -12.77 17.75 1.66
CA ASN A 164 -14.05 18.46 1.81
C ASN A 164 -14.04 19.91 1.32
N ARG A 165 -13.16 20.27 0.35
CA ARG A 165 -13.13 21.61 -0.27
C ARG A 165 -14.13 21.74 -1.39
N ILE A 166 -14.43 20.64 -2.07
CA ILE A 166 -15.48 20.50 -3.07
C ILE A 166 -16.20 19.17 -2.81
N TYR A 167 -17.46 19.10 -3.20
CA TYR A 167 -18.20 17.85 -3.19
C TYR A 167 -18.49 17.42 -4.63
N ILE A 168 -18.09 16.20 -4.99
CA ILE A 168 -18.36 15.60 -6.29
C ILE A 168 -19.42 14.53 -6.06
N HIS A 169 -20.60 14.75 -6.66
CA HIS A 169 -21.74 13.85 -6.57
C HIS A 169 -21.54 12.62 -7.45
N ASP A 170 -22.19 11.51 -7.12
CA ASP A 170 -22.25 10.27 -7.93
C ASP A 170 -20.88 9.73 -8.39
N LEU A 171 -19.90 9.73 -7.49
CA LEU A 171 -18.55 9.22 -7.78
C LEU A 171 -18.53 7.75 -8.22
N ASP A 172 -19.49 6.95 -7.78
CA ASP A 172 -19.66 5.56 -8.20
C ASP A 172 -20.13 5.41 -9.64
N SER A 173 -20.78 6.44 -10.16
CA SER A 173 -21.24 6.52 -11.55
C SER A 173 -20.26 7.25 -12.47
N PHE A 174 -19.24 7.92 -11.90
CA PHE A 174 -18.27 8.72 -12.64
C PHE A 174 -17.54 7.93 -13.74
N VAL A 175 -17.13 6.69 -13.42
CA VAL A 175 -16.36 5.84 -14.35
C VAL A 175 -17.18 5.42 -15.58
N VAL A 176 -18.48 5.25 -15.39
CA VAL A 176 -19.41 4.86 -16.49
C VAL A 176 -20.08 6.04 -17.17
N GLY A 177 -19.80 7.26 -16.69
CA GLY A 177 -20.36 8.48 -17.26
C GLY A 177 -21.88 8.64 -17.04
N GLN A 178 -22.44 7.96 -16.04
CA GLN A 178 -23.84 8.09 -15.67
C GLN A 178 -24.03 9.27 -14.72
N HIS A 179 -25.08 10.05 -14.91
CA HIS A 179 -25.52 11.12 -14.02
C HIS A 179 -26.89 10.76 -13.45
N ASN A 180 -27.04 10.80 -12.14
CA ASN A 180 -28.32 10.55 -11.47
C ASN A 180 -29.12 11.83 -11.27
N CYS A 181 -28.45 12.98 -11.26
CA CYS A 181 -29.10 14.28 -11.10
C CYS A 181 -28.80 15.16 -12.31
N LEU A 182 -29.84 15.74 -12.87
CA LEU A 182 -29.76 16.72 -13.96
C LEU A 182 -30.25 18.07 -13.46
N SER A 183 -29.54 19.15 -13.80
CA SER A 183 -30.04 20.52 -13.65
C SER A 183 -30.91 20.83 -14.86
N LEU A 184 -32.17 21.14 -14.62
CA LEU A 184 -33.07 21.66 -15.66
C LEU A 184 -32.98 23.19 -15.66
N PRO A 185 -32.70 23.83 -16.80
CA PRO A 185 -32.82 25.28 -16.89
C PRO A 185 -34.29 25.65 -16.67
N ILE A 186 -34.52 26.58 -15.76
CA ILE A 186 -35.84 27.19 -15.55
C ILE A 186 -35.77 28.54 -16.26
N ASP A 187 -36.40 28.64 -17.42
CA ASP A 187 -36.57 29.87 -18.16
C ASP A 187 -37.69 30.70 -17.54
#